data_31e264fb778d0c5c9349324ec0d68a10
#
_entry.id   31e264fb778d0c5c9349324ec0d68a10
#
_cell.length_a   1.000
_cell.length_b   1.000
_cell.length_c   1.000
_cell.angle_alpha   90.00
_cell.angle_beta   90.00
_cell.angle_gamma   90.00
#
_symmetry.space_group_name_H-M   'P 1'
#
loop_
_entity.id
_entity.type
_entity.pdbx_description
1 polymer ?
#
loop_
_entity_poly.entity_id
_entity_poly.type
_entity_poly.pdbx_seq_one_letter_code
_entity_poly.pdbx_strand_id
1 'polypeptide(L)'
;MKILVLNNDVMERSVIQQVLQHNGHEVVMADNSENAMQILQEGEVRFVIVDRNTTDIEEKQFIKRLRDAQPPHYIYILLIATKVQDTDVTTPRGGADDYLHKPIVPLELKSRVHIGQRILGLGDNLINARGALEKTAMFDPLTKTLNETAFLTLSRGELERARRGQAPLSLIALEIDNFKGISEKHGEEITSDVLVLIAQAIREKSRPYDGVGRFGENIFLIPLPGVIGQDAEKIALRILKGIMNTDISLLDGTAVSIKPIAGVVSSMRITVAMEIEMLIEKAREAIGHSRQDESDQVHTIFL
;
A
#
# COMPACT_ATOMS: atom_id res chain seq x y z
N MET A 1 -15.70 -20.85 3.59
CA MET A 1 -15.78 -19.36 3.53
C MET A 1 -16.85 -18.91 4.50
N LYS A 2 -16.64 -17.78 5.18
CA LYS A 2 -17.62 -17.15 6.08
C LYS A 2 -18.59 -16.28 5.26
N ILE A 3 -19.89 -16.48 5.43
CA ILE A 3 -20.96 -15.79 4.67
C ILE A 3 -21.91 -15.13 5.67
N LEU A 4 -22.13 -13.83 5.53
CA LEU A 4 -23.11 -13.09 6.30
C LEU A 4 -24.49 -13.18 5.63
N VAL A 5 -25.52 -13.42 6.40
CA VAL A 5 -26.91 -13.45 5.93
C VAL A 5 -27.73 -12.44 6.72
N LEU A 6 -28.28 -11.48 5.99
CA LEU A 6 -29.22 -10.48 6.48
C LEU A 6 -30.60 -10.76 5.87
N ASN A 7 -31.45 -11.48 6.61
CA ASN A 7 -32.79 -11.87 6.21
C ASN A 7 -33.67 -12.00 7.46
N ASN A 8 -34.87 -11.45 7.45
CA ASN A 8 -35.77 -11.44 8.59
C ASN A 8 -36.79 -12.58 8.61
N ASP A 9 -36.92 -13.33 7.50
CA ASP A 9 -37.80 -14.49 7.43
C ASP A 9 -37.12 -15.72 8.02
N VAL A 10 -37.71 -16.28 9.10
CA VAL A 10 -37.14 -17.40 9.84
C VAL A 10 -37.05 -18.66 8.99
N MET A 11 -38.05 -18.89 8.11
CA MET A 11 -38.09 -20.09 7.24
C MET A 11 -36.98 -19.97 6.15
N GLU A 12 -36.88 -18.84 5.52
CA GLU A 12 -35.84 -18.59 4.52
C GLU A 12 -34.42 -18.66 5.13
N ARG A 13 -34.21 -18.04 6.32
CA ARG A 13 -32.97 -18.16 7.08
C ARG A 13 -32.54 -19.61 7.29
N SER A 14 -33.50 -20.47 7.70
CA SER A 14 -33.25 -21.91 7.90
C SER A 14 -32.81 -22.58 6.60
N VAL A 15 -33.50 -22.32 5.49
CA VAL A 15 -33.14 -22.89 4.18
C VAL A 15 -31.78 -22.44 3.74
N ILE A 16 -31.49 -21.12 3.83
CA ILE A 16 -30.20 -20.54 3.44
C ILE A 16 -29.08 -21.16 4.29
N GLN A 17 -29.26 -21.20 5.61
CA GLN A 17 -28.29 -21.78 6.54
C GLN A 17 -27.97 -23.24 6.23
N GLN A 18 -29.02 -24.08 6.04
CA GLN A 18 -28.83 -25.48 5.69
C GLN A 18 -28.04 -25.66 4.39
N VAL A 19 -28.41 -24.93 3.34
CA VAL A 19 -27.73 -25.00 2.04
C VAL A 19 -26.27 -24.60 2.15
N LEU A 20 -25.98 -23.53 2.84
CA LEU A 20 -24.61 -23.01 2.98
C LEU A 20 -23.74 -23.94 3.83
N GLN A 21 -24.25 -24.40 4.99
CA GLN A 21 -23.51 -25.27 5.88
C GLN A 21 -23.24 -26.64 5.23
N HIS A 22 -24.23 -27.20 4.49
CA HIS A 22 -24.06 -28.44 3.74
C HIS A 22 -22.96 -28.35 2.67
N ASN A 23 -22.71 -27.14 2.15
CA ASN A 23 -21.66 -26.88 1.18
C ASN A 23 -20.34 -26.38 1.83
N GLY A 24 -20.18 -26.54 3.15
CA GLY A 24 -18.93 -26.25 3.86
C GLY A 24 -18.66 -24.75 4.11
N HIS A 25 -19.72 -23.94 4.14
CA HIS A 25 -19.60 -22.53 4.49
C HIS A 25 -19.97 -22.30 5.96
N GLU A 26 -19.27 -21.38 6.60
CA GLU A 26 -19.63 -20.84 7.90
C GLU A 26 -20.65 -19.72 7.69
N VAL A 27 -21.75 -19.76 8.43
CA VAL A 27 -22.85 -18.80 8.27
C VAL A 27 -22.97 -17.94 9.50
N VAL A 28 -22.88 -16.63 9.28
CA VAL A 28 -23.11 -15.61 10.30
C VAL A 28 -24.44 -14.94 10.01
N MET A 29 -25.32 -14.89 10.99
CA MET A 29 -26.62 -14.24 10.85
C MET A 29 -26.58 -12.86 11.46
N ALA A 30 -27.08 -11.86 10.72
CA ALA A 30 -27.34 -10.55 11.26
C ALA A 30 -28.84 -10.32 11.43
N ASP A 31 -29.20 -9.69 12.52
CA ASP A 31 -30.61 -9.42 12.84
C ASP A 31 -31.09 -8.07 12.29
N ASN A 32 -30.13 -7.17 11.98
CA ASN A 32 -30.39 -5.85 11.42
C ASN A 32 -29.19 -5.33 10.64
N SER A 33 -29.37 -4.24 9.93
CA SER A 33 -28.33 -3.63 9.11
C SER A 33 -27.13 -3.09 9.89
N GLU A 34 -27.34 -2.60 11.11
CA GLU A 34 -26.27 -2.08 11.97
C GLU A 34 -25.34 -3.21 12.42
N ASN A 35 -25.91 -4.30 12.90
CA ASN A 35 -25.16 -5.52 13.27
C ASN A 35 -24.42 -6.11 12.04
N ALA A 36 -25.07 -6.12 10.86
CA ALA A 36 -24.42 -6.54 9.61
C ALA A 36 -23.21 -5.68 9.27
N MET A 37 -23.31 -4.34 9.39
CA MET A 37 -22.21 -3.43 9.12
C MET A 37 -21.05 -3.63 10.09
N GLN A 38 -21.34 -3.85 11.38
CA GLN A 38 -20.30 -4.12 12.38
C GLN A 38 -19.51 -5.39 12.04
N ILE A 39 -20.20 -6.50 11.72
CA ILE A 39 -19.56 -7.77 11.33
C ILE A 39 -18.70 -7.60 10.06
N LEU A 40 -19.17 -6.80 9.08
CA LEU A 40 -18.43 -6.57 7.84
C LEU A 40 -17.18 -5.68 8.05
N GLN A 41 -17.22 -4.77 9.01
CA GLN A 41 -16.07 -3.93 9.37
C GLN A 41 -14.93 -4.73 10.05
N GLU A 42 -15.22 -5.85 10.70
CA GLU A 42 -14.20 -6.76 11.26
C GLU A 42 -13.32 -7.40 10.16
N GLY A 43 -13.76 -7.34 8.90
CA GLY A 43 -12.96 -7.72 7.72
C GLY A 43 -12.86 -9.22 7.43
N GLU A 44 -13.43 -10.09 8.28
CA GLU A 44 -13.41 -11.55 8.07
C GLU A 44 -14.43 -12.05 7.05
N VAL A 45 -15.51 -11.29 6.83
CA VAL A 45 -16.60 -11.64 5.94
C VAL A 45 -16.52 -10.86 4.65
N ARG A 46 -16.46 -11.58 3.54
CA ARG A 46 -16.38 -11.00 2.18
C ARG A 46 -17.52 -11.41 1.26
N PHE A 47 -18.50 -12.13 1.76
CA PHE A 47 -19.70 -12.52 1.04
C PHE A 47 -20.92 -12.23 1.91
N VAL A 48 -21.84 -11.44 1.40
CA VAL A 48 -23.09 -11.10 2.10
C VAL A 48 -24.30 -11.46 1.25
N ILE A 49 -25.28 -12.07 1.88
CA ILE A 49 -26.61 -12.33 1.30
C ILE A 49 -27.58 -11.38 1.99
N VAL A 50 -28.24 -10.53 1.23
CA VAL A 50 -29.17 -9.52 1.75
C VAL A 50 -30.56 -9.78 1.18
N ASP A 51 -31.56 -9.86 2.03
CA ASP A 51 -32.97 -9.84 1.57
C ASP A 51 -33.42 -8.39 1.39
N ARG A 52 -34.06 -8.12 0.25
CA ARG A 52 -34.65 -6.83 -0.07
C ARG A 52 -35.68 -6.35 0.97
N ASN A 53 -36.38 -7.27 1.60
CA ASN A 53 -37.42 -6.97 2.60
C ASN A 53 -36.86 -6.86 4.03
N THR A 54 -35.59 -6.54 4.21
CA THR A 54 -35.03 -6.20 5.53
C THR A 54 -35.77 -4.99 6.12
N THR A 55 -36.20 -5.10 7.38
CA THR A 55 -37.19 -4.21 7.98
C THR A 55 -36.66 -2.90 8.55
N ASP A 56 -35.35 -2.75 8.71
CA ASP A 56 -34.73 -1.61 9.39
C ASP A 56 -34.25 -0.47 8.45
N ILE A 57 -33.78 -0.82 7.26
CA ILE A 57 -33.45 0.15 6.20
C ILE A 57 -33.74 -0.43 4.81
N GLU A 58 -33.94 0.43 3.80
CA GLU A 58 -34.00 -0.03 2.42
C GLU A 58 -32.68 -0.67 1.98
N GLU A 59 -32.74 -1.79 1.26
CA GLU A 59 -31.55 -2.52 0.79
C GLU A 59 -30.58 -1.63 0.01
N LYS A 60 -31.10 -0.68 -0.77
CA LYS A 60 -30.29 0.29 -1.54
C LYS A 60 -29.45 1.18 -0.63
N GLN A 61 -29.99 1.60 0.52
CA GLN A 61 -29.27 2.40 1.50
C GLN A 61 -28.20 1.57 2.21
N PHE A 62 -28.50 0.31 2.57
CA PHE A 62 -27.53 -0.59 3.16
C PHE A 62 -26.35 -0.84 2.21
N ILE A 63 -26.62 -1.21 0.94
CA ILE A 63 -25.60 -1.47 -0.07
C ILE A 63 -24.76 -0.22 -0.32
N LYS A 64 -25.39 0.95 -0.42
CA LYS A 64 -24.67 2.22 -0.58
C LYS A 64 -23.76 2.51 0.60
N ARG A 65 -24.26 2.40 1.84
CA ARG A 65 -23.43 2.60 3.04
C ARG A 65 -22.23 1.64 3.07
N LEU A 66 -22.42 0.38 2.66
CA LEU A 66 -21.37 -0.61 2.59
C LEU A 66 -20.30 -0.25 1.55
N ARG A 67 -20.70 0.25 0.37
CA ARG A 67 -19.78 0.66 -0.69
C ARG A 67 -19.05 1.96 -0.33
N ASP A 68 -19.76 2.92 0.28
CA ASP A 68 -19.20 4.21 0.72
C ASP A 68 -18.20 4.05 1.88
N ALA A 69 -18.34 2.99 2.71
CA ALA A 69 -17.43 2.68 3.80
C ALA A 69 -16.03 2.20 3.36
N GLN A 70 -15.84 1.95 2.06
CA GLN A 70 -14.57 1.49 1.47
C GLN A 70 -13.90 0.36 2.28
N PRO A 71 -14.54 -0.79 2.43
CA PRO A 71 -13.97 -1.89 3.21
C PRO A 71 -12.61 -2.31 2.65
N PRO A 72 -11.69 -2.82 3.49
CA PRO A 72 -10.31 -3.16 3.09
C PRO A 72 -10.26 -4.24 2.00
N HIS A 73 -11.34 -5.00 1.84
CA HIS A 73 -11.48 -6.04 0.82
C HIS A 73 -12.81 -5.91 0.10
N TYR A 74 -12.83 -6.32 -1.16
CA TYR A 74 -14.07 -6.39 -1.91
C TYR A 74 -15.06 -7.34 -1.24
N ILE A 75 -16.30 -6.88 -1.04
CA ILE A 75 -17.41 -7.64 -0.47
C ILE A 75 -18.40 -7.94 -1.59
N TYR A 76 -18.60 -9.24 -1.85
CA TYR A 76 -19.59 -9.71 -2.82
C TYR A 76 -20.98 -9.70 -2.20
N ILE A 77 -21.94 -9.05 -2.89
CA ILE A 77 -23.31 -8.88 -2.41
C ILE A 77 -24.28 -9.66 -3.30
N LEU A 78 -24.93 -10.70 -2.73
CA LEU A 78 -26.03 -11.41 -3.34
C LEU A 78 -27.34 -10.89 -2.77
N LEU A 79 -28.15 -10.25 -3.60
CA LEU A 79 -29.45 -9.71 -3.20
C LEU A 79 -30.57 -10.72 -3.46
N ILE A 80 -31.38 -11.02 -2.44
CA ILE A 80 -32.60 -11.82 -2.57
C ILE A 80 -33.79 -10.87 -2.82
N ALA A 81 -34.53 -11.07 -3.92
CA ALA A 81 -35.63 -10.24 -4.30
C ALA A 81 -36.86 -11.06 -4.78
N THR A 82 -38.05 -10.52 -4.60
CA THR A 82 -39.29 -11.08 -5.18
C THR A 82 -39.40 -10.70 -6.68
N LYS A 83 -39.87 -11.64 -7.51
CA LYS A 83 -40.19 -11.37 -8.91
C LYS A 83 -41.41 -10.45 -9.00
N VAL A 84 -41.24 -9.15 -8.85
CA VAL A 84 -42.35 -8.21 -9.14
C VAL A 84 -41.79 -7.01 -9.91
N GLN A 85 -42.22 -6.89 -11.16
CA GLN A 85 -42.33 -5.67 -12.00
C GLN A 85 -41.34 -4.51 -11.83
N ASP A 86 -40.21 -4.71 -11.23
CA ASP A 86 -39.19 -3.67 -11.09
C ASP A 86 -38.19 -3.73 -12.24
N THR A 87 -38.42 -2.90 -13.22
CA THR A 87 -37.49 -2.52 -14.29
C THR A 87 -36.12 -2.03 -13.74
N ASP A 88 -36.03 -1.80 -12.43
CA ASP A 88 -34.82 -1.37 -11.73
C ASP A 88 -33.86 -2.53 -11.37
N VAL A 89 -34.31 -3.79 -11.39
CA VAL A 89 -33.49 -4.98 -11.04
C VAL A 89 -32.46 -5.31 -12.14
N THR A 90 -32.66 -4.81 -13.36
CA THR A 90 -31.75 -5.05 -14.49
C THR A 90 -30.65 -4.02 -14.64
N THR A 91 -30.61 -3.01 -13.79
CA THR A 91 -29.56 -1.99 -13.86
C THR A 91 -28.44 -2.26 -12.85
N PRO A 92 -27.16 -2.30 -13.27
CA PRO A 92 -25.99 -2.45 -12.39
C PRO A 92 -25.83 -1.30 -11.36
N ARG A 93 -26.77 -0.36 -11.32
CA ARG A 93 -26.72 0.86 -10.49
C ARG A 93 -27.04 0.65 -9.00
N GLY A 94 -27.50 -0.54 -8.59
CA GLY A 94 -27.86 -0.80 -7.19
C GLY A 94 -26.67 -1.22 -6.30
N GLY A 95 -25.50 -1.50 -6.87
CA GLY A 95 -24.29 -1.89 -6.10
C GLY A 95 -24.26 -3.35 -5.65
N ALA A 96 -25.31 -4.15 -5.87
CA ALA A 96 -25.28 -5.59 -5.69
C ALA A 96 -24.55 -6.28 -6.86
N ASP A 97 -23.87 -7.38 -6.57
CA ASP A 97 -23.08 -8.13 -7.58
C ASP A 97 -23.90 -9.18 -8.30
N ASP A 98 -24.93 -9.74 -7.62
CA ASP A 98 -25.80 -10.75 -8.19
C ASP A 98 -27.18 -10.76 -7.47
N TYR A 99 -28.14 -11.46 -8.07
CA TYR A 99 -29.53 -11.51 -7.60
C TYR A 99 -30.03 -12.95 -7.53
N LEU A 100 -30.82 -13.26 -6.49
CA LEU A 100 -31.56 -14.49 -6.33
C LEU A 100 -33.03 -14.18 -6.18
N HIS A 101 -33.88 -14.84 -6.99
CA HIS A 101 -35.31 -14.63 -6.90
C HIS A 101 -36.01 -15.59 -5.92
N LYS A 102 -37.01 -15.04 -5.20
CA LYS A 102 -37.91 -15.89 -4.39
C LYS A 102 -38.91 -16.64 -5.28
N PRO A 103 -39.29 -17.90 -4.94
CA PRO A 103 -38.85 -18.66 -3.77
C PRO A 103 -37.40 -19.12 -3.89
N ILE A 104 -36.68 -19.20 -2.75
CA ILE A 104 -35.26 -19.61 -2.71
C ILE A 104 -35.16 -21.09 -3.10
N VAL A 105 -34.58 -21.33 -4.27
CA VAL A 105 -34.28 -22.70 -4.74
C VAL A 105 -32.85 -23.06 -4.30
N PRO A 106 -32.70 -24.18 -3.52
CA PRO A 106 -31.38 -24.56 -2.98
C PRO A 106 -30.28 -24.73 -4.02
N LEU A 107 -30.59 -25.26 -5.20
CA LEU A 107 -29.63 -25.43 -6.29
C LEU A 107 -29.19 -24.08 -6.89
N GLU A 108 -30.11 -23.13 -7.04
CA GLU A 108 -29.79 -21.80 -7.54
C GLU A 108 -28.94 -21.03 -6.53
N LEU A 109 -29.32 -21.03 -5.24
CA LEU A 109 -28.52 -20.42 -4.19
C LEU A 109 -27.09 -20.97 -4.18
N LYS A 110 -26.93 -22.29 -4.22
CA LYS A 110 -25.61 -22.94 -4.33
C LYS A 110 -24.81 -22.44 -5.53
N SER A 111 -25.44 -22.34 -6.70
CA SER A 111 -24.78 -21.90 -7.95
C SER A 111 -24.34 -20.43 -7.85
N ARG A 112 -25.17 -19.54 -7.30
CA ARG A 112 -24.85 -18.12 -7.10
C ARG A 112 -23.69 -17.93 -6.11
N VAL A 113 -23.72 -18.66 -5.00
CA VAL A 113 -22.64 -18.65 -3.99
C VAL A 113 -21.33 -19.14 -4.62
N HIS A 114 -21.36 -20.19 -5.42
CA HIS A 114 -20.17 -20.69 -6.11
C HIS A 114 -19.60 -19.67 -7.11
N ILE A 115 -20.45 -18.96 -7.85
CA ILE A 115 -20.04 -17.88 -8.77
C ILE A 115 -19.36 -16.76 -7.99
N GLY A 116 -19.98 -16.25 -6.92
CA GLY A 116 -19.41 -15.17 -6.11
C GLY A 116 -18.10 -15.58 -5.43
N GLN A 117 -18.00 -16.82 -4.94
CA GLN A 117 -16.76 -17.36 -4.39
C GLN A 117 -15.64 -17.39 -5.44
N ARG A 118 -15.96 -17.76 -6.68
CA ARG A 118 -15.01 -17.74 -7.80
C ARG A 118 -14.56 -16.32 -8.13
N ILE A 119 -15.47 -15.34 -8.13
CA ILE A 119 -15.14 -13.93 -8.38
C ILE A 119 -14.20 -13.40 -7.31
N LEU A 120 -14.49 -13.66 -6.02
CA LEU A 120 -13.61 -13.29 -4.92
C LEU A 120 -12.21 -13.92 -5.05
N GLY A 121 -12.15 -15.21 -5.39
CA GLY A 121 -10.88 -15.91 -5.60
C GLY A 121 -10.07 -15.38 -6.78
N LEU A 122 -10.73 -14.98 -7.88
CA LEU A 122 -10.06 -14.32 -9.02
C LEU A 122 -9.49 -12.96 -8.62
N GLY A 123 -10.22 -12.19 -7.82
CA GLY A 123 -9.73 -10.91 -7.25
C GLY A 123 -8.47 -11.11 -6.41
N ASP A 124 -8.48 -12.10 -5.52
CA ASP A 124 -7.33 -12.41 -4.67
C ASP A 124 -6.11 -12.87 -5.50
N ASN A 125 -6.32 -13.69 -6.50
CA ASN A 125 -5.26 -14.13 -7.42
C ASN A 125 -4.66 -12.95 -8.19
N LEU A 126 -5.48 -12.00 -8.62
CA LEU A 126 -5.01 -10.79 -9.32
C LEU A 126 -4.15 -9.91 -8.41
N ILE A 127 -4.60 -9.69 -7.16
CA ILE A 127 -3.85 -8.92 -6.16
C ILE A 127 -2.51 -9.61 -5.87
N ASN A 128 -2.51 -10.92 -5.65
CA ASN A 128 -1.31 -11.70 -5.39
C ASN A 128 -0.34 -11.72 -6.58
N ALA A 129 -0.84 -11.88 -7.81
CA ALA A 129 -0.03 -11.83 -9.02
C ALA A 129 0.60 -10.45 -9.21
N ARG A 130 -0.16 -9.37 -8.98
CA ARG A 130 0.37 -8.00 -9.00
C ARG A 130 1.46 -7.79 -7.96
N GLY A 131 1.24 -8.22 -6.71
CA GLY A 131 2.24 -8.14 -5.65
C GLY A 131 3.51 -8.97 -5.95
N ALA A 132 3.38 -10.13 -6.61
CA ALA A 132 4.52 -10.93 -7.06
C ALA A 132 5.32 -10.21 -8.19
N LEU A 133 4.62 -9.59 -9.14
CA LEU A 133 5.26 -8.78 -10.20
C LEU A 133 5.98 -7.56 -9.62
N GLU A 134 5.39 -6.87 -8.67
CA GLU A 134 6.00 -5.73 -7.98
C GLU A 134 7.27 -6.14 -7.21
N LYS A 135 7.28 -7.33 -6.58
CA LYS A 135 8.48 -7.87 -5.91
C LYS A 135 9.59 -8.29 -6.89
N THR A 136 9.25 -8.71 -8.10
CA THR A 136 10.23 -9.06 -9.16
C THR A 136 10.65 -7.86 -9.99
N ALA A 137 9.90 -6.76 -9.99
CA ALA A 137 10.33 -5.50 -10.60
C ALA A 137 11.60 -5.01 -9.88
N MET A 138 12.58 -4.53 -10.62
CA MET A 138 13.78 -3.92 -10.04
C MET A 138 13.57 -2.47 -9.60
N PHE A 139 12.57 -1.80 -10.15
CA PHE A 139 12.38 -0.37 -10.01
C PHE A 139 11.06 -0.03 -9.30
N ASP A 140 11.11 1.01 -8.47
CA ASP A 140 9.92 1.64 -7.92
C ASP A 140 9.03 2.20 -9.04
N PRO A 141 7.75 1.87 -9.08
CA PRO A 141 6.88 2.25 -10.21
C PRO A 141 6.68 3.75 -10.36
N LEU A 142 6.78 4.51 -9.27
CA LEU A 142 6.62 5.96 -9.26
C LEU A 142 7.91 6.67 -9.66
N THR A 143 8.96 6.47 -8.89
CA THR A 143 10.21 7.25 -9.01
C THR A 143 11.21 6.66 -10.01
N LYS A 144 10.98 5.43 -10.46
CA LYS A 144 11.91 4.67 -11.34
C LYS A 144 13.32 4.50 -10.75
N THR A 145 13.50 4.73 -9.45
CA THR A 145 14.69 4.32 -8.70
C THR A 145 14.60 2.82 -8.38
N LEU A 146 15.65 2.22 -7.83
CA LEU A 146 15.54 0.84 -7.35
C LEU A 146 14.46 0.76 -6.28
N ASN A 147 13.62 -0.29 -6.32
CA ASN A 147 12.75 -0.59 -5.20
C ASN A 147 13.55 -1.16 -4.03
N GLU A 148 12.94 -1.27 -2.86
CA GLU A 148 13.57 -1.73 -1.63
C GLU A 148 14.28 -3.09 -1.79
N THR A 149 13.61 -4.07 -2.42
CA THR A 149 14.16 -5.42 -2.63
C THR A 149 15.40 -5.40 -3.54
N ALA A 150 15.33 -4.68 -4.66
CA ALA A 150 16.43 -4.56 -5.59
C ALA A 150 17.61 -3.77 -4.98
N PHE A 151 17.29 -2.71 -4.23
CA PHE A 151 18.29 -1.93 -3.50
C PHE A 151 19.04 -2.78 -2.48
N LEU A 152 18.34 -3.53 -1.63
CA LEU A 152 18.97 -4.42 -0.64
C LEU A 152 19.84 -5.48 -1.31
N THR A 153 19.35 -6.08 -2.40
CA THR A 153 20.12 -7.11 -3.14
C THR A 153 21.42 -6.53 -3.71
N LEU A 154 21.36 -5.37 -4.35
CA LEU A 154 22.50 -4.69 -4.92
C LEU A 154 23.47 -4.25 -3.82
N SER A 155 22.97 -3.63 -2.77
CA SER A 155 23.79 -3.09 -1.67
C SER A 155 24.48 -4.17 -0.85
N ARG A 156 23.86 -5.33 -0.67
CA ARG A 156 24.53 -6.52 -0.10
C ARG A 156 25.71 -6.97 -0.98
N GLY A 157 25.52 -6.94 -2.30
CA GLY A 157 26.62 -7.23 -3.25
C GLY A 157 27.79 -6.25 -3.13
N GLU A 158 27.50 -4.94 -2.98
CA GLU A 158 28.54 -3.92 -2.75
C GLU A 158 29.25 -4.09 -1.40
N LEU A 159 28.48 -4.39 -0.34
CA LEU A 159 29.05 -4.68 0.99
C LEU A 159 30.04 -5.86 0.94
N GLU A 160 29.66 -6.96 0.26
CA GLU A 160 30.52 -8.12 0.09
C GLU A 160 31.76 -7.83 -0.77
N ARG A 161 31.63 -6.98 -1.79
CA ARG A 161 32.76 -6.50 -2.60
C ARG A 161 33.70 -5.65 -1.76
N ALA A 162 33.18 -4.70 -0.99
CA ALA A 162 33.97 -3.86 -0.08
C ALA A 162 34.68 -4.71 0.98
N ARG A 163 34.01 -5.70 1.57
CA ARG A 163 34.59 -6.64 2.55
C ARG A 163 35.77 -7.39 1.96
N ARG A 164 35.61 -8.01 0.79
CA ARG A 164 36.68 -8.78 0.12
C ARG A 164 37.83 -7.90 -0.35
N GLY A 165 37.53 -6.72 -0.85
CA GLY A 165 38.51 -5.76 -1.35
C GLY A 165 39.16 -4.93 -0.24
N GLN A 166 38.74 -5.09 1.03
CA GLN A 166 39.16 -4.23 2.16
C GLN A 166 38.98 -2.73 1.84
N ALA A 167 37.95 -2.43 1.09
CA ALA A 167 37.60 -1.07 0.64
C ALA A 167 36.60 -0.42 1.59
N PRO A 168 36.59 0.91 1.69
CA PRO A 168 35.58 1.63 2.44
C PRO A 168 34.22 1.53 1.76
N LEU A 169 33.17 1.69 2.56
CA LEU A 169 31.81 1.81 2.09
C LEU A 169 31.10 2.88 2.93
N SER A 170 30.42 3.78 2.26
CA SER A 170 29.48 4.70 2.90
C SER A 170 28.07 4.48 2.36
N LEU A 171 27.07 4.89 3.13
CA LEU A 171 25.68 4.88 2.74
C LEU A 171 25.04 6.23 3.11
N ILE A 172 24.36 6.85 2.17
CA ILE A 172 23.55 8.02 2.42
C ILE A 172 22.10 7.57 2.56
N ALA A 173 21.42 8.02 3.61
CA ALA A 173 19.98 8.03 3.72
C ALA A 173 19.50 9.47 3.61
N LEU A 174 18.60 9.75 2.68
CA LEU A 174 18.01 11.04 2.42
C LEU A 174 16.53 10.98 2.71
N GLU A 175 16.02 11.93 3.48
CA GLU A 175 14.60 12.02 3.85
C GLU A 175 14.06 13.40 3.53
N ILE A 176 12.77 13.45 3.18
CA ILE A 176 12.04 14.72 3.04
C ILE A 176 11.33 14.98 4.37
N ASP A 177 11.91 15.84 5.20
CA ASP A 177 11.45 16.06 6.58
C ASP A 177 10.01 16.61 6.66
N ASN A 178 9.63 17.48 5.73
CA ASN A 178 8.30 18.07 5.67
C ASN A 178 7.32 17.30 4.77
N PHE A 179 7.59 16.03 4.44
CA PHE A 179 6.80 15.20 3.51
C PHE A 179 5.31 15.12 3.91
N LYS A 180 5.04 14.82 5.18
CA LYS A 180 3.67 14.72 5.70
C LYS A 180 2.90 16.04 5.52
N GLY A 181 3.54 17.17 5.81
CA GLY A 181 2.93 18.49 5.62
C GLY A 181 2.63 18.81 4.16
N ILE A 182 3.47 18.34 3.22
CA ILE A 182 3.21 18.46 1.78
C ILE A 182 1.98 17.64 1.40
N SER A 183 1.90 16.39 1.85
CA SER A 183 0.79 15.49 1.57
C SER A 183 -0.55 16.02 2.12
N GLU A 184 -0.55 16.49 3.36
CA GLU A 184 -1.75 17.05 4.00
C GLU A 184 -2.24 18.34 3.33
N LYS A 185 -1.31 19.18 2.84
CA LYS A 185 -1.62 20.46 2.24
C LYS A 185 -2.01 20.38 0.77
N HIS A 186 -1.35 19.51 0.01
CA HIS A 186 -1.42 19.50 -1.46
C HIS A 186 -2.00 18.20 -2.04
N GLY A 187 -2.22 17.17 -1.21
CA GLY A 187 -2.78 15.89 -1.63
C GLY A 187 -1.75 14.91 -2.23
N GLU A 188 -2.20 13.69 -2.50
CA GLU A 188 -1.34 12.56 -2.92
C GLU A 188 -0.76 12.73 -4.33
N GLU A 189 -1.50 13.35 -5.25
CA GLU A 189 -1.07 13.54 -6.65
C GLU A 189 0.17 14.43 -6.69
N ILE A 190 0.12 15.59 -6.05
CA ILE A 190 1.22 16.54 -5.96
C ILE A 190 2.40 15.96 -5.19
N THR A 191 2.12 15.23 -4.12
CA THR A 191 3.16 14.54 -3.34
C THR A 191 3.91 13.51 -4.20
N SER A 192 3.20 12.83 -5.08
CA SER A 192 3.79 11.90 -6.04
C SER A 192 4.70 12.60 -7.05
N ASP A 193 4.27 13.72 -7.60
CA ASP A 193 5.09 14.53 -8.51
C ASP A 193 6.35 15.06 -7.84
N VAL A 194 6.23 15.52 -6.59
CA VAL A 194 7.38 15.92 -5.75
C VAL A 194 8.39 14.80 -5.61
N LEU A 195 7.96 13.58 -5.32
CA LEU A 195 8.85 12.42 -5.21
C LEU A 195 9.55 12.07 -6.52
N VAL A 196 8.87 12.21 -7.66
CA VAL A 196 9.47 12.00 -9.00
C VAL A 196 10.57 13.01 -9.26
N LEU A 197 10.31 14.30 -9.01
CA LEU A 197 11.28 15.37 -9.20
C LEU A 197 12.50 15.23 -8.28
N ILE A 198 12.28 14.84 -7.02
CA ILE A 198 13.37 14.56 -6.07
C ILE A 198 14.22 13.39 -6.54
N ALA A 199 13.60 12.28 -6.97
CA ALA A 199 14.33 11.14 -7.51
C ALA A 199 15.17 11.49 -8.73
N GLN A 200 14.65 12.37 -9.60
CA GLN A 200 15.38 12.89 -10.74
C GLN A 200 16.57 13.75 -10.29
N ALA A 201 16.37 14.69 -9.37
CA ALA A 201 17.44 15.54 -8.82
C ALA A 201 18.55 14.70 -8.15
N ILE A 202 18.18 13.65 -7.40
CA ILE A 202 19.15 12.72 -6.81
C ILE A 202 20.00 12.06 -7.91
N ARG A 203 19.36 11.51 -8.95
CA ARG A 203 20.06 10.85 -10.06
C ARG A 203 21.01 11.78 -10.82
N GLU A 204 20.58 13.02 -11.09
CA GLU A 204 21.41 14.00 -11.77
C GLU A 204 22.67 14.40 -10.98
N LYS A 205 22.61 14.31 -9.65
CA LYS A 205 23.73 14.61 -8.75
C LYS A 205 24.51 13.39 -8.29
N SER A 206 24.02 12.17 -8.58
CA SER A 206 24.70 10.91 -8.34
C SER A 206 25.51 10.46 -9.56
N ARG A 207 26.43 9.52 -9.37
CA ARG A 207 27.16 8.93 -10.48
C ARG A 207 26.22 7.96 -11.25
N PRO A 208 26.41 7.75 -12.56
CA PRO A 208 25.54 6.86 -13.36
C PRO A 208 25.44 5.43 -12.84
N TYR A 209 26.41 4.96 -12.06
CA TYR A 209 26.47 3.63 -11.50
C TYR A 209 26.12 3.58 -9.99
N ASP A 210 25.85 4.71 -9.36
CA ASP A 210 25.34 4.74 -7.99
C ASP A 210 23.92 4.18 -7.96
N GLY A 211 23.71 3.16 -7.14
CA GLY A 211 22.38 2.54 -6.97
C GLY A 211 21.47 3.39 -6.09
N VAL A 212 20.64 4.23 -6.69
CA VAL A 212 19.64 5.00 -5.94
C VAL A 212 18.42 4.14 -5.71
N GLY A 213 18.02 3.92 -4.45
CA GLY A 213 16.83 3.17 -4.08
C GLY A 213 15.85 3.99 -3.26
N ARG A 214 14.54 3.76 -3.49
CA ARG A 214 13.47 4.29 -2.64
C ARG A 214 13.17 3.30 -1.54
N PHE A 215 13.12 3.78 -0.30
CA PHE A 215 12.91 2.99 0.90
C PHE A 215 11.77 3.60 1.73
N GLY A 216 10.63 2.91 1.78
CA GLY A 216 9.42 3.47 2.39
C GLY A 216 8.79 4.59 1.57
N GLU A 217 8.19 5.58 2.25
CA GLU A 217 7.40 6.62 1.59
C GLU A 217 8.25 7.77 1.05
N ASN A 218 9.17 8.30 1.86
CA ASN A 218 9.89 9.55 1.64
C ASN A 218 11.41 9.45 1.82
N ILE A 219 11.97 8.22 1.87
CA ILE A 219 13.40 7.97 2.08
C ILE A 219 14.04 7.45 0.79
N PHE A 220 15.21 7.98 0.46
CA PHE A 220 16.07 7.49 -0.59
C PHE A 220 17.42 7.06 -0.02
N LEU A 221 17.92 5.92 -0.46
CA LEU A 221 19.19 5.35 -0.03
C LEU A 221 20.18 5.30 -1.20
N ILE A 222 21.44 5.62 -0.93
CA ILE A 222 22.50 5.66 -1.94
C ILE A 222 23.77 5.04 -1.38
N PRO A 223 24.17 3.84 -1.81
CA PRO A 223 25.42 3.22 -1.41
C PRO A 223 26.58 3.89 -2.19
N LEU A 224 27.66 4.15 -1.49
CA LEU A 224 28.86 4.79 -2.03
C LEU A 224 30.08 3.89 -1.81
N PRO A 225 30.29 2.89 -2.66
CA PRO A 225 31.45 2.02 -2.55
C PRO A 225 32.74 2.80 -2.85
N GLY A 226 33.76 2.55 -2.04
CA GLY A 226 35.07 3.20 -2.16
C GLY A 226 35.13 4.64 -1.67
N VAL A 227 34.05 5.16 -1.07
CA VAL A 227 33.95 6.55 -0.58
C VAL A 227 33.97 6.55 0.95
N ILE A 228 34.75 7.47 1.54
CA ILE A 228 34.86 7.66 3.00
C ILE A 228 34.12 8.92 3.47
N GLY A 229 33.83 8.97 4.76
CA GLY A 229 33.01 9.92 5.49
C GLY A 229 32.92 11.33 4.93
N GLN A 230 34.02 12.12 4.96
CA GLN A 230 33.97 13.50 4.49
C GLN A 230 33.61 13.66 3.01
N ASP A 231 34.02 12.72 2.16
CA ASP A 231 33.66 12.77 0.75
C ASP A 231 32.23 12.30 0.53
N ALA A 232 31.73 11.34 1.33
CA ALA A 232 30.32 10.96 1.34
C ALA A 232 29.42 12.12 1.78
N GLU A 233 29.83 12.88 2.78
CA GLU A 233 29.15 14.09 3.25
C GLU A 233 29.07 15.18 2.17
N LYS A 234 30.18 15.44 1.46
CA LYS A 234 30.18 16.37 0.31
C LYS A 234 29.22 15.94 -0.79
N ILE A 235 29.13 14.61 -1.04
CA ILE A 235 28.18 14.05 -2.01
C ILE A 235 26.76 14.28 -1.53
N ALA A 236 26.44 13.99 -0.25
CA ALA A 236 25.14 14.23 0.35
C ALA A 236 24.74 15.71 0.23
N LEU A 237 25.60 16.62 0.64
CA LEU A 237 25.36 18.08 0.52
C LEU A 237 25.13 18.52 -0.93
N ARG A 238 25.86 17.97 -1.89
CA ARG A 238 25.65 18.25 -3.32
C ARG A 238 24.27 17.80 -3.78
N ILE A 239 23.81 16.63 -3.34
CA ILE A 239 22.49 16.10 -3.66
C ILE A 239 21.40 16.97 -3.03
N LEU A 240 21.50 17.29 -1.74
CA LEU A 240 20.56 18.17 -1.04
C LEU A 240 20.42 19.53 -1.72
N LYS A 241 21.54 20.15 -2.08
CA LYS A 241 21.54 21.41 -2.86
C LYS A 241 20.86 21.25 -4.21
N GLY A 242 21.06 20.11 -4.88
CA GLY A 242 20.37 19.80 -6.13
C GLY A 242 18.86 19.78 -5.95
N ILE A 243 18.38 19.10 -4.90
CA ILE A 243 16.94 19.01 -4.57
C ILE A 243 16.38 20.40 -4.23
N MET A 244 17.05 21.17 -3.39
CA MET A 244 16.60 22.51 -3.00
C MET A 244 16.54 23.50 -4.17
N ASN A 245 17.38 23.31 -5.18
CA ASN A 245 17.41 24.15 -6.39
C ASN A 245 16.42 23.65 -7.46
N THR A 246 15.72 22.55 -7.24
CA THR A 246 14.70 22.07 -8.16
C THR A 246 13.46 22.93 -7.99
N ASP A 247 13.05 23.60 -9.06
CA ASP A 247 11.81 24.37 -9.06
C ASP A 247 10.63 23.43 -9.12
N ILE A 248 9.91 23.31 -8.01
CA ILE A 248 8.70 22.51 -7.91
C ILE A 248 7.53 23.47 -7.80
N SER A 249 7.03 23.86 -8.97
CA SER A 249 5.86 24.73 -9.10
C SER A 249 4.64 23.90 -9.52
N LEU A 250 3.53 24.10 -8.82
CA LEU A 250 2.24 23.53 -9.18
C LEU A 250 1.68 24.22 -10.45
N LEU A 251 0.67 23.61 -11.07
CA LEU A 251 -0.01 24.16 -12.25
C LEU A 251 -0.60 25.55 -12.02
N ASP A 252 -0.91 25.90 -10.78
CA ASP A 252 -1.40 27.20 -10.35
C ASP A 252 -0.29 28.22 -10.05
N GLY A 253 0.99 27.84 -10.26
CA GLY A 253 2.17 28.66 -9.95
C GLY A 253 2.62 28.67 -8.50
N THR A 254 1.97 27.86 -7.63
CA THR A 254 2.37 27.76 -6.22
C THR A 254 3.66 26.95 -6.10
N ALA A 255 4.70 27.52 -5.48
CA ALA A 255 5.95 26.81 -5.20
C ALA A 255 5.80 25.87 -4.00
N VAL A 256 6.24 24.63 -4.13
CA VAL A 256 6.30 23.65 -3.04
C VAL A 256 7.69 23.71 -2.40
N SER A 257 7.75 24.14 -1.14
CA SER A 257 9.00 24.18 -0.38
C SER A 257 9.32 22.75 0.15
N ILE A 258 10.51 22.25 -0.17
CA ILE A 258 11.00 20.96 0.30
C ILE A 258 12.11 21.18 1.33
N LYS A 259 12.07 20.41 2.41
CA LYS A 259 13.12 20.37 3.43
C LYS A 259 13.83 18.99 3.39
N PRO A 260 14.82 18.80 2.51
CA PRO A 260 15.57 17.56 2.46
C PRO A 260 16.65 17.57 3.55
N ILE A 261 16.79 16.43 4.24
CA ILE A 261 17.85 16.15 5.24
C ILE A 261 18.52 14.82 4.91
N ALA A 262 19.76 14.64 5.31
CA ALA A 262 20.48 13.41 5.07
C ALA A 262 21.26 12.94 6.28
N GLY A 263 21.32 11.60 6.44
CA GLY A 263 22.24 10.94 7.33
C GLY A 263 23.24 10.12 6.52
N VAL A 264 24.49 10.14 6.93
CA VAL A 264 25.57 9.37 6.33
C VAL A 264 26.11 8.39 7.35
N VAL A 265 26.28 7.13 6.96
CA VAL A 265 27.13 6.19 7.70
C VAL A 265 28.34 5.85 6.86
N SER A 266 29.51 5.81 7.47
CA SER A 266 30.77 5.53 6.79
C SER A 266 31.62 4.53 7.58
N SER A 267 32.12 3.53 6.89
CA SER A 267 33.11 2.60 7.45
C SER A 267 34.32 2.49 6.54
N MET A 268 35.48 2.65 7.13
CA MET A 268 36.78 2.43 6.45
C MET A 268 37.03 0.97 6.15
N ARG A 269 36.47 0.05 6.94
CA ARG A 269 36.69 -1.39 6.83
C ARG A 269 35.42 -2.17 7.17
N ILE A 270 34.95 -2.93 6.23
CA ILE A 270 33.76 -3.75 6.43
C ILE A 270 34.14 -5.04 7.13
N THR A 271 33.62 -5.24 8.34
CA THR A 271 33.82 -6.46 9.13
C THR A 271 32.75 -7.51 8.81
N VAL A 272 32.97 -8.76 9.23
CA VAL A 272 32.04 -9.88 9.02
C VAL A 272 30.71 -9.63 9.74
N ALA A 273 30.72 -8.90 10.85
CA ALA A 273 29.53 -8.60 11.64
C ALA A 273 28.66 -7.46 11.06
N MET A 274 29.17 -6.72 10.07
CA MET A 274 28.40 -5.62 9.44
C MET A 274 27.50 -6.16 8.35
N GLU A 275 26.23 -5.84 8.46
CA GLU A 275 25.18 -6.12 7.46
C GLU A 275 24.62 -4.83 6.89
N ILE A 276 24.01 -4.87 5.70
CA ILE A 276 23.51 -3.68 5.02
C ILE A 276 22.36 -3.06 5.82
N GLU A 277 21.55 -3.86 6.48
CA GLU A 277 20.44 -3.44 7.32
C GLU A 277 20.94 -2.59 8.50
N MET A 278 22.07 -2.98 9.11
CA MET A 278 22.71 -2.20 10.18
C MET A 278 23.21 -0.84 9.65
N LEU A 279 23.79 -0.81 8.45
CA LEU A 279 24.22 0.46 7.85
C LEU A 279 23.03 1.38 7.55
N ILE A 280 21.92 0.82 7.07
CA ILE A 280 20.68 1.57 6.83
C ILE A 280 20.14 2.14 8.14
N GLU A 281 20.08 1.35 9.20
CA GLU A 281 19.65 1.80 10.52
C GLU A 281 20.51 2.94 11.05
N LYS A 282 21.83 2.82 10.95
CA LYS A 282 22.76 3.87 11.36
C LYS A 282 22.67 5.13 10.52
N ALA A 283 22.43 5.03 9.22
CA ALA A 283 22.20 6.19 8.37
C ALA A 283 20.87 6.90 8.73
N ARG A 284 19.83 6.14 9.10
CA ARG A 284 18.57 6.71 9.62
C ARG A 284 18.71 7.33 11.01
N GLU A 285 19.53 6.74 11.88
CA GLU A 285 19.89 7.35 13.18
C GLU A 285 20.58 8.71 12.94
N ALA A 286 21.50 8.80 11.98
CA ALA A 286 22.14 10.05 11.58
C ALA A 286 21.16 11.12 11.08
N ILE A 287 20.08 10.74 10.36
CA ILE A 287 18.99 11.66 10.00
C ILE A 287 18.34 12.27 11.26
N GLY A 288 18.13 11.46 12.30
CA GLY A 288 17.59 11.93 13.58
C GLY A 288 18.42 13.05 14.20
N HIS A 289 19.75 12.98 14.06
CA HIS A 289 20.66 14.03 14.54
C HIS A 289 20.59 15.28 13.66
N SER A 290 20.57 15.15 12.33
CA SER A 290 20.40 16.30 11.41
C SER A 290 19.07 17.03 11.63
N ARG A 291 18.02 16.33 12.07
CA ARG A 291 16.72 16.94 12.38
C ARG A 291 16.76 17.80 13.65
N GLN A 292 17.63 17.46 14.61
CA GLN A 292 17.76 18.20 15.87
C GLN A 292 18.61 19.48 15.73
N ASP A 293 19.52 19.49 14.76
CA ASP A 293 20.39 20.64 14.49
C ASP A 293 19.97 21.30 13.16
N GLU A 294 19.16 22.34 13.23
CA GLU A 294 18.68 23.07 12.04
C GLU A 294 19.81 23.69 11.19
N SER A 295 21.02 23.81 11.75
CA SER A 295 22.20 24.32 11.06
C SER A 295 22.92 23.27 10.21
N ASP A 296 22.70 21.96 10.50
CA ASP A 296 23.42 20.85 9.88
C ASP A 296 22.45 19.91 9.16
N GLN A 297 22.35 20.08 7.84
CA GLN A 297 21.48 19.25 6.99
C GLN A 297 22.00 17.82 6.77
N VAL A 298 23.25 17.55 7.14
CA VAL A 298 23.91 16.25 6.97
C VAL A 298 24.67 15.87 8.23
N HIS A 299 24.34 14.75 8.84
CA HIS A 299 25.10 14.20 9.94
C HIS A 299 25.78 12.90 9.54
N THR A 300 27.05 12.68 9.98
CA THR A 300 27.83 11.49 9.62
C THR A 300 28.18 10.66 10.84
N ILE A 301 27.83 9.38 10.81
CA ILE A 301 28.23 8.36 11.80
C ILE A 301 29.38 7.53 11.21
N PHE A 302 30.47 7.43 11.94
CA PHE A 302 31.63 6.59 11.60
C PHE A 302 31.59 5.27 12.36
N LEU A 303 31.85 4.15 11.63
CA LEU A 303 31.88 2.77 12.18
C LEU A 303 33.29 2.16 12.08
#